data_b3012bc491d60b4242ffaff9ed93811d
#
_entry.id   b3012bc491d60b4242ffaff9ed93811d
#
_cell.length_a   1.000
_cell.length_b   1.000
_cell.length_c   1.000
_cell.angle_alpha   90.00
_cell.angle_beta   90.00
_cell.angle_gamma   90.00
#
_symmetry.space_group_name_H-M   'P 1'
#
loop_
_entity.id
_entity.type
_entity.pdbx_description
1 polymer ?
#
loop_
_entity_poly.entity_id
_entity_poly.type
_entity_poly.pdbx_seq_one_letter_code
_entity_poly.pdbx_strand_id
1 'polypeptide(L)'
;MSEVFHLGLTKAMLDGAKLAIVPGAPERVERIARLLDRPKFLASTREFTSWLGYIEEHAVVVCSTGIGGPSVSIAVEELAQLGVRTFLRIGTTGAIQPHINVGDLLVTTGAVRLDGASRHFAPLEYPAVANFECTEALYKVAKEEVGDAVHVGITASSDTFYPGQERYDT
;
A
#
# COMPACT_ATOMS: atom_id res chain seq x y z
N MET A 1 -22.94 11.59 -2.72
CA MET A 1 -21.69 12.09 -2.12
C MET A 1 -20.85 12.67 -3.24
N SER A 2 -20.23 13.81 -2.96
CA SER A 2 -19.31 14.50 -3.88
C SER A 2 -18.09 13.63 -4.19
N GLU A 3 -17.48 13.90 -5.31
CA GLU A 3 -16.18 13.37 -5.71
C GLU A 3 -15.10 13.82 -4.71
N VAL A 4 -14.16 12.92 -4.35
CA VAL A 4 -13.00 13.30 -3.54
C VAL A 4 -11.98 14.04 -4.40
N PHE A 5 -11.29 15.00 -3.79
CA PHE A 5 -10.60 16.05 -4.52
C PHE A 5 -9.37 15.57 -5.31
N HIS A 6 -8.51 14.74 -4.69
CA HIS A 6 -7.25 14.34 -5.31
C HIS A 6 -7.39 13.09 -6.18
N LEU A 7 -8.15 12.10 -5.74
CA LEU A 7 -8.32 10.85 -6.48
C LEU A 7 -9.30 10.97 -7.64
N GLY A 8 -10.18 11.98 -7.64
CA GLY A 8 -11.23 12.11 -8.65
C GLY A 8 -12.23 10.94 -8.64
N LEU A 9 -12.49 10.37 -7.47
CA LEU A 9 -13.35 9.20 -7.30
C LEU A 9 -14.63 9.56 -6.54
N THR A 10 -15.69 8.83 -6.83
CA THR A 10 -16.94 8.85 -6.06
C THR A 10 -17.21 7.50 -5.42
N LYS A 11 -18.03 7.47 -4.38
CA LYS A 11 -18.41 6.23 -3.72
C LYS A 11 -19.08 5.22 -4.66
N ALA A 12 -19.86 5.70 -5.63
CA ALA A 12 -20.51 4.85 -6.62
C ALA A 12 -19.53 4.15 -7.56
N MET A 13 -18.38 4.79 -7.87
CA MET A 13 -17.35 4.20 -8.71
C MET A 13 -16.66 3.00 -8.06
N LEU A 14 -16.65 2.93 -6.73
CA LEU A 14 -16.01 1.87 -5.96
C LEU A 14 -16.88 0.61 -5.79
N ASP A 15 -18.13 0.65 -6.22
CA ASP A 15 -19.07 -0.48 -6.14
C ASP A 15 -19.08 -1.22 -4.78
N GLY A 16 -19.02 -0.45 -3.70
CA GLY A 16 -19.04 -0.97 -2.34
C GLY A 16 -17.71 -1.57 -1.84
N ALA A 17 -16.62 -1.44 -2.59
CA ALA A 17 -15.30 -1.97 -2.22
C ALA A 17 -14.90 -1.57 -0.79
N LYS A 18 -14.43 -2.57 -0.03
CA LYS A 18 -13.90 -2.41 1.33
C LYS A 18 -12.39 -2.61 1.41
N LEU A 19 -11.82 -3.22 0.40
CA LEU A 19 -10.40 -3.51 0.27
C LEU A 19 -9.79 -2.65 -0.82
N ALA A 20 -8.63 -2.05 -0.52
CA ALA A 20 -7.76 -1.43 -1.51
C ALA A 20 -6.38 -2.09 -1.51
N ILE A 21 -5.87 -2.39 -2.71
CA ILE A 21 -4.47 -2.74 -2.93
C ILE A 21 -3.76 -1.46 -3.36
N VAL A 22 -2.72 -1.08 -2.62
CA VAL A 22 -2.10 0.24 -2.77
C VAL A 22 -0.59 0.13 -3.11
N PRO A 23 -0.22 0.06 -4.40
CA PRO A 23 1.17 0.25 -4.83
C PRO A 23 1.58 1.72 -4.72
N GLY A 24 2.89 1.99 -4.68
CA GLY A 24 3.40 3.36 -4.75
C GLY A 24 3.31 3.94 -6.17
N ALA A 25 3.77 3.18 -7.15
CA ALA A 25 3.92 3.62 -8.53
C ALA A 25 2.64 3.45 -9.36
N PRO A 26 2.20 4.50 -10.10
CA PRO A 26 0.99 4.46 -10.92
C PRO A 26 1.01 3.36 -12.00
N GLU A 27 2.17 3.11 -12.61
CA GLU A 27 2.34 2.10 -13.65
C GLU A 27 2.14 0.65 -13.19
N ARG A 28 2.13 0.41 -11.88
CA ARG A 28 1.83 -0.92 -11.32
C ARG A 28 0.33 -1.19 -11.20
N VAL A 29 -0.49 -0.14 -11.14
CA VAL A 29 -1.93 -0.25 -10.84
C VAL A 29 -2.65 -1.11 -11.85
N GLU A 30 -2.51 -0.82 -13.15
CA GLU A 30 -3.15 -1.60 -14.21
C GLU A 30 -2.67 -3.07 -14.19
N ARG A 31 -1.37 -3.30 -13.99
CA ARG A 31 -0.81 -4.66 -13.95
C ARG A 31 -1.41 -5.48 -12.82
N ILE A 32 -1.58 -4.88 -11.64
CA ILE A 32 -2.22 -5.53 -10.49
C ILE A 32 -3.71 -5.74 -10.76
N ALA A 33 -4.41 -4.72 -11.25
CA ALA A 33 -5.84 -4.79 -11.52
C ALA A 33 -6.19 -5.87 -12.56
N ARG A 34 -5.33 -6.10 -13.55
CA ARG A 34 -5.51 -7.17 -14.56
C ARG A 34 -5.35 -8.59 -14.03
N LEU A 35 -4.91 -8.77 -12.78
CA LEU A 35 -4.93 -10.06 -12.09
C LEU A 35 -6.28 -10.34 -11.41
N LEU A 36 -7.14 -9.33 -11.32
CA LEU A 36 -8.48 -9.43 -10.75
C LEU A 36 -9.51 -9.66 -11.87
N ASP A 37 -10.68 -10.13 -11.50
CA ASP A 37 -11.80 -10.25 -12.44
C ASP A 37 -12.36 -8.89 -12.85
N ARG A 38 -12.85 -8.79 -14.08
CA ARG A 38 -13.56 -7.60 -14.60
C ARG A 38 -12.81 -6.28 -14.36
N PRO A 39 -11.51 -6.16 -14.69
CA PRO A 39 -10.72 -4.98 -14.40
C PRO A 39 -11.26 -3.77 -15.16
N LYS A 40 -11.45 -2.64 -14.45
CA LYS A 40 -12.00 -1.41 -15.00
C LYS A 40 -11.19 -0.22 -14.53
N PHE A 41 -10.72 0.60 -15.46
CA PHE A 41 -10.13 1.91 -15.17
C PHE A 41 -11.17 2.84 -14.54
N LEU A 42 -10.77 3.57 -13.48
CA LEU A 42 -11.64 4.54 -12.80
C LEU A 42 -11.20 5.97 -13.06
N ALA A 43 -9.98 6.33 -12.68
CA ALA A 43 -9.44 7.68 -12.80
C ALA A 43 -7.91 7.68 -12.75
N SER A 44 -7.31 8.75 -13.26
CA SER A 44 -5.88 9.04 -13.08
C SER A 44 -5.72 10.55 -12.92
N THR A 45 -5.28 10.96 -11.73
CA THR A 45 -5.08 12.36 -11.37
C THR A 45 -3.78 12.46 -10.59
N ARG A 46 -2.84 13.28 -11.07
CA ARG A 46 -1.49 13.39 -10.47
C ARG A 46 -0.80 12.01 -10.41
N GLU A 47 -0.27 11.65 -9.23
CA GLU A 47 0.33 10.35 -8.93
C GLU A 47 -0.71 9.25 -8.59
N PHE A 48 -1.98 9.59 -8.55
CA PHE A 48 -3.06 8.67 -8.18
C PHE A 48 -3.75 8.10 -9.42
N THR A 49 -3.45 6.86 -9.74
CA THR A 49 -4.16 6.08 -10.75
C THR A 49 -4.99 5.02 -10.05
N SER A 50 -6.25 4.87 -10.45
CA SER A 50 -7.20 3.98 -9.78
C SER A 50 -7.91 3.07 -10.77
N TRP A 51 -8.03 1.80 -10.39
CA TRP A 51 -8.78 0.76 -11.09
C TRP A 51 -9.66 0.01 -10.10
N LEU A 52 -10.75 -0.55 -10.60
CA LEU A 52 -11.62 -1.49 -9.90
C LEU A 52 -11.43 -2.88 -10.50
N GLY A 53 -11.43 -3.90 -9.69
CA GLY A 53 -11.53 -5.30 -10.07
C GLY A 53 -12.33 -6.07 -9.04
N TYR A 54 -12.42 -7.39 -9.22
CA TYR A 54 -13.18 -8.23 -8.30
C TYR A 54 -12.39 -9.49 -7.96
N ILE A 55 -12.59 -9.97 -6.75
CA ILE A 55 -12.23 -11.31 -6.31
C ILE A 55 -13.55 -11.98 -5.99
N GLU A 56 -13.95 -12.97 -6.80
CA GLU A 56 -15.32 -13.51 -6.82
C GLU A 56 -16.32 -12.37 -7.06
N GLU A 57 -17.22 -12.10 -6.10
CA GLU A 57 -18.18 -10.99 -6.18
C GLU A 57 -17.78 -9.77 -5.32
N HIS A 58 -16.59 -9.78 -4.71
CA HIS A 58 -16.13 -8.68 -3.86
C HIS A 58 -15.31 -7.67 -4.67
N ALA A 59 -15.80 -6.43 -4.70
CA ALA A 59 -15.11 -5.33 -5.33
C ALA A 59 -13.82 -4.96 -4.59
N VAL A 60 -12.74 -4.78 -5.33
CA VAL A 60 -11.40 -4.40 -4.86
C VAL A 60 -10.90 -3.20 -5.65
N VAL A 61 -10.47 -2.16 -4.96
CA VAL A 61 -9.82 -1.00 -5.58
C VAL A 61 -8.32 -1.22 -5.63
N VAL A 62 -7.71 -0.92 -6.78
CA VAL A 62 -6.25 -0.79 -6.88
C VAL A 62 -5.95 0.68 -7.13
N CYS A 63 -5.18 1.31 -6.24
CA CYS A 63 -4.90 2.74 -6.31
C CYS A 63 -3.45 3.04 -5.96
N SER A 64 -2.72 3.76 -6.82
CA SER A 64 -1.38 4.22 -6.48
C SER A 64 -1.41 5.31 -5.42
N THR A 65 -0.40 5.30 -4.56
CA THR A 65 -0.27 6.26 -3.46
C THR A 65 0.81 7.32 -3.70
N GLY A 66 1.55 7.22 -4.81
CA GLY A 66 2.73 8.07 -5.03
C GLY A 66 3.87 7.76 -4.05
N ILE A 67 4.77 8.72 -3.91
CA ILE A 67 5.97 8.63 -3.06
C ILE A 67 5.79 9.47 -1.80
N GLY A 68 6.11 8.87 -0.66
CA GLY A 68 6.20 9.56 0.62
C GLY A 68 4.90 9.63 1.42
N GLY A 69 5.04 9.93 2.71
CA GLY A 69 3.95 9.97 3.68
C GLY A 69 2.81 10.92 3.31
N PRO A 70 3.07 12.16 2.87
CA PRO A 70 2.01 13.10 2.51
C PRO A 70 1.09 12.57 1.40
N SER A 71 1.66 11.99 0.34
CA SER A 71 0.89 11.43 -0.77
C SER A 71 0.08 10.19 -0.32
N VAL A 72 0.70 9.29 0.44
CA VAL A 72 0.01 8.13 1.02
C VAL A 72 -1.15 8.56 1.90
N SER A 73 -0.98 9.60 2.73
CA SER A 73 -2.03 10.07 3.65
C SER A 73 -3.25 10.58 2.90
N ILE A 74 -3.05 11.29 1.78
CA ILE A 74 -4.14 11.75 0.91
C ILE A 74 -4.91 10.55 0.34
N ALA A 75 -4.21 9.61 -0.27
CA ALA A 75 -4.84 8.46 -0.91
C ALA A 75 -5.65 7.61 0.09
N VAL A 76 -5.07 7.30 1.24
CA VAL A 76 -5.71 6.48 2.29
C VAL A 76 -6.93 7.21 2.87
N GLU A 77 -6.80 8.48 3.18
CA GLU A 77 -7.90 9.29 3.74
C GLU A 77 -9.08 9.39 2.76
N GLU A 78 -8.83 9.72 1.50
CA GLU A 78 -9.89 9.84 0.51
C GLU A 78 -10.57 8.50 0.20
N LEU A 79 -9.80 7.40 0.09
CA LEU A 79 -10.38 6.06 -0.05
C LEU A 79 -11.20 5.66 1.19
N ALA A 80 -10.75 6.02 2.39
CA ALA A 80 -11.49 5.77 3.63
C ALA A 80 -12.81 6.55 3.69
N GLN A 81 -12.83 7.80 3.22
CA GLN A 81 -14.05 8.61 3.08
C GLN A 81 -15.05 7.96 2.11
N LEU A 82 -14.57 7.31 1.06
CA LEU A 82 -15.40 6.57 0.10
C LEU A 82 -15.89 5.21 0.61
N GLY A 83 -15.38 4.74 1.74
CA GLY A 83 -15.86 3.54 2.42
C GLY A 83 -14.91 2.34 2.43
N VAL A 84 -13.68 2.49 1.93
CA VAL A 84 -12.61 1.48 2.07
C VAL A 84 -12.21 1.38 3.54
N ARG A 85 -11.89 0.17 4.02
CA ARG A 85 -11.53 -0.07 5.42
C ARG A 85 -10.27 -0.93 5.58
N THR A 86 -9.89 -1.66 4.55
CA THR A 86 -8.70 -2.50 4.55
C THR A 86 -7.76 -2.04 3.45
N PHE A 87 -6.49 -1.86 3.79
CA PHE A 87 -5.46 -1.42 2.86
C PHE A 87 -4.31 -2.44 2.86
N LEU A 88 -4.04 -3.02 1.70
CA LEU A 88 -2.89 -3.89 1.49
C LEU A 88 -1.85 -3.16 0.65
N ARG A 89 -0.72 -2.84 1.24
CA ARG A 89 0.37 -2.17 0.53
C ARG A 89 1.27 -3.18 -0.16
N ILE A 90 1.50 -2.95 -1.45
CA ILE A 90 2.48 -3.69 -2.25
C ILE A 90 3.57 -2.71 -2.69
N GLY A 91 4.81 -3.00 -2.32
CA GLY A 91 5.95 -2.14 -2.65
C GLY A 91 7.26 -2.89 -2.69
N THR A 92 8.30 -2.15 -3.00
CA THR A 92 9.69 -2.58 -2.87
C THR A 92 10.30 -1.91 -1.64
N THR A 93 11.25 -2.58 -1.01
CA THR A 93 11.97 -2.09 0.17
C THR A 93 13.46 -2.43 0.05
N GLY A 94 14.31 -1.71 0.78
CA GLY A 94 15.72 -2.04 0.90
C GLY A 94 15.93 -2.98 2.10
N ALA A 95 16.62 -4.10 1.87
CA ALA A 95 17.01 -4.99 2.93
C ALA A 95 18.12 -4.34 3.78
N ILE A 96 17.96 -4.36 5.10
CA ILE A 96 18.96 -3.89 6.07
C ILE A 96 19.55 -5.05 6.89
N GLN A 97 19.10 -6.28 6.63
CA GLN A 97 19.59 -7.48 7.28
C GLN A 97 20.37 -8.33 6.28
N PRO A 98 21.55 -8.88 6.66
CA PRO A 98 22.44 -9.56 5.71
C PRO A 98 21.91 -10.88 5.17
N HIS A 99 20.89 -11.46 5.79
CA HIS A 99 20.27 -12.73 5.38
C HIS A 99 19.09 -12.55 4.41
N ILE A 100 18.69 -11.32 4.10
CA ILE A 100 17.57 -11.03 3.17
C ILE A 100 18.16 -10.74 1.79
N ASN A 101 17.77 -11.51 0.80
CA ASN A 101 18.27 -11.40 -0.55
C ASN A 101 17.35 -10.54 -1.44
N VAL A 102 17.88 -10.07 -2.56
CA VAL A 102 17.07 -9.42 -3.59
C VAL A 102 16.10 -10.43 -4.17
N GLY A 103 14.81 -10.08 -4.16
CA GLY A 103 13.73 -10.95 -4.62
C GLY A 103 12.97 -11.66 -3.49
N ASP A 104 13.50 -11.66 -2.27
CA ASP A 104 12.78 -12.19 -1.12
C ASP A 104 11.54 -11.34 -0.80
N LEU A 105 10.52 -11.97 -0.24
CA LEU A 105 9.31 -11.31 0.22
C LEU A 105 9.43 -10.92 1.70
N LEU A 106 8.98 -9.71 2.02
CA LEU A 106 8.89 -9.23 3.39
C LEU A 106 7.43 -8.92 3.77
N VAL A 107 6.92 -9.61 4.77
CA VAL A 107 5.63 -9.29 5.40
C VAL A 107 5.89 -8.39 6.60
N THR A 108 5.46 -7.13 6.50
CA THR A 108 5.67 -6.12 7.54
C THR A 108 4.67 -6.27 8.67
N THR A 109 5.15 -6.44 9.90
CA THR A 109 4.33 -6.50 11.13
C THR A 109 4.18 -5.16 11.81
N GLY A 110 5.07 -4.24 11.52
CA GLY A 110 5.06 -2.89 12.06
C GLY A 110 6.11 -2.01 11.39
N ALA A 111 6.06 -0.71 11.64
CA ALA A 111 7.01 0.23 11.07
C ALA A 111 7.55 1.21 12.11
N VAL A 112 8.85 1.49 12.03
CA VAL A 112 9.46 2.62 12.73
C VAL A 112 9.12 3.89 11.97
N ARG A 113 8.51 4.86 12.66
CA ARG A 113 7.99 6.10 12.10
C ARG A 113 9.07 7.19 12.09
N LEU A 114 9.85 7.23 11.02
CA LEU A 114 10.89 8.26 10.80
C LEU A 114 10.42 9.38 9.87
N ASP A 115 9.11 9.40 9.59
CA ASP A 115 8.44 10.37 8.74
C ASP A 115 7.78 11.51 9.54
N GLY A 116 7.41 12.58 8.85
CA GLY A 116 6.64 13.68 9.42
C GLY A 116 5.14 13.50 9.31
N ALA A 117 4.65 12.92 8.21
CA ALA A 117 3.23 12.84 7.91
C ALA A 117 2.43 12.04 8.94
N SER A 118 2.95 10.90 9.40
CA SER A 118 2.24 10.04 10.35
C SER A 118 2.01 10.70 11.72
N ARG A 119 2.79 11.73 12.08
CA ARG A 119 2.63 12.49 13.33
C ARG A 119 1.33 13.30 13.38
N HIS A 120 0.77 13.64 12.22
CA HIS A 120 -0.52 14.33 12.14
C HIS A 120 -1.71 13.41 12.45
N PHE A 121 -1.53 12.09 12.41
CA PHE A 121 -2.56 11.10 12.69
C PHE A 121 -2.48 10.54 14.11
N ALA A 122 -1.28 10.36 14.64
CA ALA A 122 -1.07 9.82 15.98
C ALA A 122 0.27 10.28 16.56
N PRO A 123 0.40 10.44 17.89
CA PRO A 123 1.67 10.77 18.52
C PRO A 123 2.73 9.67 18.26
N LEU A 124 4.02 10.00 18.40
CA LEU A 124 5.11 9.07 18.07
C LEU A 124 5.08 7.79 18.90
N GLU A 125 4.61 7.90 20.13
CA GLU A 125 4.49 6.78 21.07
C GLU A 125 3.43 5.76 20.66
N TYR A 126 2.49 6.15 19.77
CA TYR A 126 1.51 5.22 19.21
C TYR A 126 2.18 4.34 18.16
N PRO A 127 2.22 3.02 18.34
CA PRO A 127 2.96 2.14 17.47
C PRO A 127 2.26 1.98 16.10
N ALA A 128 3.04 1.99 15.02
CA ALA A 128 2.58 1.65 13.68
C ALA A 128 2.62 0.12 13.50
N VAL A 129 1.59 -0.57 13.97
CA VAL A 129 1.46 -2.03 13.93
C VAL A 129 0.46 -2.42 12.84
N ALA A 130 0.82 -3.43 12.05
CA ALA A 130 -0.07 -3.98 11.03
C ALA A 130 -1.24 -4.76 11.67
N ASN A 131 -2.37 -4.81 10.97
CA ASN A 131 -3.50 -5.64 11.40
C ASN A 131 -3.09 -7.12 11.40
N PHE A 132 -3.34 -7.82 12.50
CA PHE A 132 -2.89 -9.20 12.70
C PHE A 132 -3.47 -10.17 11.67
N GLU A 133 -4.77 -10.11 11.41
CA GLU A 133 -5.44 -11.03 10.48
C GLU A 133 -4.94 -10.85 9.04
N CYS A 134 -4.76 -9.60 8.58
CA CYS A 134 -4.19 -9.30 7.28
C CYS A 134 -2.74 -9.78 7.18
N THR A 135 -1.95 -9.59 8.24
CA THR A 135 -0.54 -10.00 8.28
C THR A 135 -0.41 -11.52 8.24
N GLU A 136 -1.23 -12.23 9.01
CA GLU A 136 -1.26 -13.69 9.02
C GLU A 136 -1.65 -14.26 7.65
N ALA A 137 -2.68 -13.71 7.01
CA ALA A 137 -3.10 -14.12 5.69
C ALA A 137 -2.00 -13.92 4.64
N LEU A 138 -1.37 -12.74 4.63
CA LEU A 138 -0.26 -12.44 3.73
C LEU A 138 0.93 -13.38 3.96
N TYR A 139 1.28 -13.66 5.22
CA TYR A 139 2.38 -14.57 5.54
C TYR A 139 2.12 -15.99 5.07
N LYS A 140 0.90 -16.53 5.31
CA LYS A 140 0.52 -17.88 4.88
C LYS A 140 0.67 -18.04 3.37
N VAL A 141 0.08 -17.12 2.59
CA VAL A 141 0.18 -17.16 1.13
C VAL A 141 1.62 -16.99 0.66
N ALA A 142 2.36 -16.03 1.21
CA ALA A 142 3.76 -15.83 0.84
C ALA A 142 4.61 -17.08 1.14
N LYS A 143 4.37 -17.75 2.26
CA LYS A 143 5.08 -18.97 2.64
C LYS A 143 4.76 -20.15 1.71
N GLU A 144 3.52 -20.27 1.25
CA GLU A 144 3.10 -21.25 0.25
C GLU A 144 3.76 -21.00 -1.11
N GLU A 145 3.89 -19.72 -1.53
CA GLU A 145 4.41 -19.35 -2.85
C GLU A 145 5.94 -19.41 -2.95
N VAL A 146 6.65 -18.93 -1.92
CA VAL A 146 8.11 -18.76 -2.00
C VAL A 146 8.91 -19.49 -0.91
N GLY A 147 8.25 -20.23 -0.03
CA GLY A 147 8.90 -21.05 0.99
C GLY A 147 9.75 -20.22 1.95
N ASP A 148 11.05 -20.51 2.02
CA ASP A 148 11.98 -19.86 2.95
C ASP A 148 12.43 -18.47 2.51
N ALA A 149 12.08 -18.04 1.29
CA ALA A 149 12.34 -16.69 0.79
C ALA A 149 11.32 -15.66 1.30
N VAL A 150 10.51 -15.97 2.31
CA VAL A 150 9.63 -15.02 3.00
C VAL A 150 10.18 -14.70 4.38
N HIS A 151 10.24 -13.41 4.69
CA HIS A 151 10.66 -12.88 5.98
C HIS A 151 9.51 -12.11 6.63
N VAL A 152 9.52 -12.05 7.95
CA VAL A 152 8.54 -11.29 8.74
C VAL A 152 9.30 -10.33 9.65
N GLY A 153 8.92 -9.06 9.66
CA GLY A 153 9.65 -8.12 10.48
C GLY A 153 9.13 -6.70 10.48
N ILE A 154 9.89 -5.83 11.13
CA ILE A 154 9.61 -4.41 11.25
C ILE A 154 10.41 -3.67 10.18
N THR A 155 9.73 -2.77 9.46
CA THR A 155 10.33 -1.84 8.51
C THR A 155 10.57 -0.48 9.13
N ALA A 156 11.31 0.40 8.44
CA ALA A 156 11.38 1.81 8.79
C ALA A 156 10.88 2.64 7.60
N SER A 157 10.09 3.68 7.88
CA SER A 157 9.59 4.61 6.88
C SER A 157 10.16 6.00 7.15
N SER A 158 10.82 6.58 6.15
CA SER A 158 11.52 7.85 6.22
C SER A 158 11.06 8.77 5.10
N ASP A 159 11.16 10.09 5.31
CA ASP A 159 10.81 11.11 4.31
C ASP A 159 11.92 11.33 3.27
N THR A 160 13.09 10.74 3.45
CA THR A 160 14.21 10.90 2.54
C THR A 160 14.68 9.56 2.00
N PHE A 161 15.15 9.57 0.74
CA PHE A 161 15.69 8.37 0.11
C PHE A 161 17.24 8.37 0.12
N TYR A 162 17.86 9.51 -0.18
CA TYR A 162 19.32 9.64 -0.22
C TYR A 162 19.91 10.06 1.13
N PRO A 163 19.62 11.25 1.68
CA PRO A 163 20.13 11.63 2.99
C PRO A 163 19.59 10.71 4.09
N GLY A 164 20.44 10.28 5.00
CA GLY A 164 20.07 9.41 6.12
C GLY A 164 19.86 7.93 5.79
N GLN A 165 19.82 7.57 4.51
CA GLN A 165 19.83 6.17 4.05
C GLN A 165 21.10 5.82 3.29
N GLU A 166 21.96 6.79 3.01
CA GLU A 166 23.25 6.65 2.31
C GLU A 166 23.16 5.92 0.96
N ARG A 167 22.09 6.15 0.21
CA ARG A 167 21.81 5.49 -1.08
C ARG A 167 22.28 6.35 -2.25
N TYR A 168 23.52 6.72 -2.26
CA TYR A 168 24.09 7.57 -3.33
C TYR A 168 24.65 6.78 -4.51
N ASP A 169 24.89 5.49 -4.35
CA ASP A 169 25.58 4.62 -5.32
C ASP A 169 24.62 3.67 -6.07
N THR A 170 23.32 3.98 -6.12
CA THR A 170 22.32 3.14 -6.80
C THR A 170 21.88 3.73 -8.13
#